data_1d1fdac5665c21ddc87a901fc1d2e87f
#
_entry.id   1d1fdac5665c21ddc87a901fc1d2e87f
#
_cell.length_a   1.000
_cell.length_b   1.000
_cell.length_c   1.000
_cell.angle_alpha   90.00
_cell.angle_beta   90.00
_cell.angle_gamma   90.00
#
_symmetry.space_group_name_H-M   'P 1'
#
loop_
_entity.id
_entity.type
_entity.pdbx_description
1 polymer ?
#
loop_
_entity_poly.entity_id
_entity_poly.type
_entity_poly.pdbx_seq_one_letter_code
_entity_poly.pdbx_strand_id
1 'polypeptide(L)'
;MHALKADDKYADLKQRIRDIYHQHKGRYGYRRITQALKNEDLKHNHKLIARLMSELKLTARIRRQKYRSYKGECGVIAKNIIKRKFRAGAPNRRWLTDITEFKVGDDKLYLSPILDCFNNEIVSYQVSRRPVYDLVKQMLDRALKRIPTKRTEQLTLHSDQGWHYQIKPFATTLETHKIKQSMSRKGNCLDNALMESFFGSLKCETIYMEKPKTIEALEKQIHDYMHYYNHERIQLKLKGLSPVQYRTQSLMQT
;
A
#
# COMPACT_ATOMS: atom_id res chain seq x y z
N MET A 1 11.71 44.87 32.42
CA MET A 1 10.35 44.29 32.34
C MET A 1 10.42 42.97 31.62
N HIS A 2 10.44 41.84 32.36
CA HIS A 2 10.32 40.52 31.76
C HIS A 2 8.83 40.27 31.43
N ALA A 3 8.47 40.28 30.17
CA ALA A 3 7.15 39.82 29.75
C ALA A 3 7.01 38.35 30.14
N LEU A 4 6.12 38.05 31.07
CA LEU A 4 5.68 36.69 31.39
C LEU A 4 5.24 36.02 30.06
N LYS A 5 5.99 35.01 29.61
CA LYS A 5 5.54 34.12 28.50
C LYS A 5 4.22 33.51 28.94
N ALA A 6 3.12 33.94 28.35
CA ALA A 6 1.83 33.29 28.53
C ALA A 6 2.01 31.79 28.22
N ASP A 7 1.63 30.95 29.17
CA ASP A 7 1.66 29.50 28.98
C ASP A 7 0.88 29.14 27.70
N ASP A 8 1.54 28.45 26.79
CA ASP A 8 0.90 28.04 25.53
C ASP A 8 -0.19 26.99 25.83
N LYS A 9 -1.44 27.45 25.83
CA LYS A 9 -2.65 26.59 26.03
C LYS A 9 -2.60 25.25 25.30
N TYR A 10 -1.84 25.15 24.24
CA TYR A 10 -1.73 23.96 23.40
C TYR A 10 -0.36 23.29 23.49
N ALA A 11 0.44 23.56 24.52
CA ALA A 11 1.80 23.03 24.65
C ALA A 11 1.83 21.49 24.58
N ASP A 12 1.00 20.82 25.39
CA ASP A 12 0.91 19.34 25.41
C ASP A 12 0.41 18.78 24.07
N LEU A 13 -0.59 19.41 23.48
CA LEU A 13 -1.12 19.01 22.18
C LEU A 13 -0.08 19.19 21.06
N LYS A 14 0.67 20.28 21.07
CA LYS A 14 1.78 20.52 20.14
C LYS A 14 2.87 19.46 20.30
N GLN A 15 3.19 19.08 21.53
CA GLN A 15 4.17 18.01 21.78
C GLN A 15 3.66 16.68 21.23
N ARG A 16 2.40 16.31 21.52
CA ARG A 16 1.84 15.05 20.98
C ARG A 16 1.77 15.03 19.46
N ILE A 17 1.46 16.15 18.82
CA ILE A 17 1.51 16.29 17.35
C ILE A 17 2.93 16.02 16.82
N ARG A 18 3.98 16.56 17.48
CA ARG A 18 5.38 16.29 17.11
C ARG A 18 5.71 14.81 17.23
N ASP A 19 5.34 14.18 18.34
CA ASP A 19 5.63 12.77 18.61
C ASP A 19 5.03 11.87 17.52
N ILE A 20 3.74 12.04 17.22
CA ILE A 20 3.06 11.30 16.14
C ILE A 20 3.73 11.58 14.79
N TYR A 21 4.06 12.84 14.48
CA TYR A 21 4.70 13.20 13.23
C TYR A 21 6.06 12.52 13.06
N HIS A 22 6.90 12.51 14.10
CA HIS A 22 8.23 11.89 14.09
C HIS A 22 8.16 10.37 14.13
N GLN A 23 7.26 9.78 14.92
CA GLN A 23 6.99 8.34 14.93
C GLN A 23 6.70 7.80 13.52
N HIS A 24 5.93 8.55 12.75
CA HIS A 24 5.61 8.20 11.36
C HIS A 24 6.53 8.87 10.33
N LYS A 25 7.73 9.31 10.74
CA LYS A 25 8.78 9.86 9.86
C LYS A 25 8.28 10.99 8.93
N GLY A 26 7.35 11.83 9.39
CA GLY A 26 6.78 12.92 8.58
C GLY A 26 5.82 12.48 7.46
N ARG A 27 5.37 11.23 7.46
CA ARG A 27 4.43 10.68 6.46
C ARG A 27 2.98 11.14 6.67
N TYR A 28 2.65 11.62 7.89
CA TYR A 28 1.29 12.01 8.27
C TYR A 28 1.07 13.51 8.08
N GLY A 29 0.03 13.86 7.33
CA GLY A 29 -0.54 15.19 7.31
C GLY A 29 -1.62 15.38 8.38
N TYR A 30 -2.12 16.61 8.55
CA TYR A 30 -3.06 16.98 9.59
C TYR A 30 -4.26 16.01 9.73
N ARG A 31 -4.81 15.48 8.63
CA ARG A 31 -5.96 14.57 8.69
C ARG A 31 -5.62 13.24 9.37
N ARG A 32 -4.44 12.66 9.08
CA ARG A 32 -3.99 11.43 9.74
C ARG A 32 -3.57 11.68 11.18
N ILE A 33 -2.93 12.82 11.48
CA ILE A 33 -2.60 13.21 12.86
C ILE A 33 -3.87 13.41 13.67
N THR A 34 -4.89 14.09 13.12
CA THR A 34 -6.21 14.22 13.79
C THR A 34 -6.82 12.84 14.08
N GLN A 35 -6.73 11.92 13.14
CA GLN A 35 -7.27 10.57 13.33
C GLN A 35 -6.44 9.75 14.33
N ALA A 36 -5.11 9.88 14.33
CA ALA A 36 -4.25 9.24 15.32
C ALA A 36 -4.56 9.74 16.75
N LEU A 37 -4.68 11.05 16.92
CA LEU A 37 -5.11 11.64 18.20
C LEU A 37 -6.49 11.14 18.63
N LYS A 38 -7.44 11.02 17.70
CA LYS A 38 -8.76 10.47 17.99
C LYS A 38 -8.71 9.00 18.44
N ASN A 39 -7.79 8.21 17.90
CA ASN A 39 -7.58 6.81 18.30
C ASN A 39 -6.98 6.71 19.73
N GLU A 40 -6.41 7.81 20.24
CA GLU A 40 -5.91 7.98 21.61
C GLU A 40 -6.94 8.70 22.50
N ASP A 41 -8.21 8.77 22.10
CA ASP A 41 -9.31 9.48 22.76
C ASP A 41 -9.13 11.03 22.85
N LEU A 42 -8.13 11.60 22.20
CA LEU A 42 -7.89 13.03 22.10
C LEU A 42 -8.68 13.63 20.94
N LYS A 43 -9.91 14.09 21.22
CA LYS A 43 -10.84 14.62 20.21
C LYS A 43 -10.59 16.10 19.94
N HIS A 44 -9.96 16.43 18.82
CA HIS A 44 -9.72 17.81 18.38
C HIS A 44 -10.24 18.05 16.97
N ASN A 45 -10.60 19.31 16.69
CA ASN A 45 -11.00 19.71 15.35
C ASN A 45 -9.78 19.69 14.41
N HIS A 46 -9.95 19.10 13.23
CA HIS A 46 -8.88 19.00 12.22
C HIS A 46 -8.34 20.36 11.76
N LYS A 47 -9.14 21.45 11.84
CA LYS A 47 -8.69 22.82 11.54
C LYS A 47 -7.70 23.31 12.59
N LEU A 48 -7.92 22.99 13.87
CA LEU A 48 -6.98 23.28 14.95
C LEU A 48 -5.65 22.57 14.72
N ILE A 49 -5.69 21.25 14.45
CA ILE A 49 -4.49 20.46 14.19
C ILE A 49 -3.72 20.99 12.97
N ALA A 50 -4.41 21.36 11.89
CA ALA A 50 -3.78 21.96 10.72
C ALA A 50 -3.05 23.27 11.06
N ARG A 51 -3.67 24.15 11.87
CA ARG A 51 -3.05 25.40 12.35
C ARG A 51 -1.82 25.11 13.20
N LEU A 52 -1.92 24.24 14.20
CA LEU A 52 -0.80 23.90 15.10
C LEU A 52 0.37 23.26 14.32
N MET A 53 0.10 22.39 13.35
CA MET A 53 1.15 21.85 12.48
C MET A 53 1.84 22.94 11.66
N SER A 54 1.11 23.95 11.17
CA SER A 54 1.67 25.12 10.47
C SER A 54 2.57 25.94 11.40
N GLU A 55 2.11 26.24 12.61
CA GLU A 55 2.91 26.94 13.66
C GLU A 55 4.21 26.18 13.97
N LEU A 56 4.14 24.84 14.02
CA LEU A 56 5.28 23.95 14.25
C LEU A 56 6.15 23.73 13.01
N LYS A 57 5.80 24.30 11.85
CA LYS A 57 6.46 24.11 10.54
C LYS A 57 6.51 22.62 10.11
N LEU A 58 5.52 21.82 10.52
CA LEU A 58 5.40 20.42 10.18
C LEU A 58 4.55 20.24 8.92
N THR A 59 5.17 19.75 7.85
CA THR A 59 4.50 19.50 6.57
C THR A 59 4.60 18.04 6.18
N ALA A 60 3.46 17.45 5.75
CA ALA A 60 3.48 16.09 5.24
C ALA A 60 4.23 15.99 3.90
N ARG A 61 4.96 14.92 3.72
CA ARG A 61 5.57 14.60 2.43
C ARG A 61 4.49 14.10 1.47
N ILE A 62 4.28 14.82 0.37
CA ILE A 62 3.21 14.58 -0.59
C ILE A 62 3.79 13.99 -1.89
N ARG A 63 3.02 13.09 -2.51
CA ARG A 63 3.35 12.51 -3.82
C ARG A 63 3.42 13.59 -4.89
N ARG A 64 4.58 13.74 -5.56
CA ARG A 64 4.81 14.75 -6.61
C ARG A 64 4.68 14.23 -8.04
N GLN A 65 4.72 12.91 -8.27
CA GLN A 65 4.70 12.32 -9.62
C GLN A 65 3.59 11.29 -9.78
N LYS A 66 2.99 11.24 -10.98
CA LYS A 66 2.08 10.18 -11.39
C LYS A 66 2.89 8.95 -11.79
N TYR A 67 2.44 7.78 -11.37
CA TYR A 67 2.97 6.48 -11.80
C TYR A 67 2.67 6.27 -13.29
N ARG A 68 3.60 5.64 -14.03
CA ARG A 68 3.39 5.14 -15.40
C ARG A 68 3.67 3.65 -15.42
N SER A 69 2.71 2.85 -15.91
CA SER A 69 2.89 1.41 -16.09
C SER A 69 3.65 1.10 -17.38
N TYR A 70 4.31 -0.07 -17.40
CA TYR A 70 5.03 -0.59 -18.55
C TYR A 70 4.06 -1.23 -19.55
N LYS A 71 4.34 -1.13 -20.86
CA LYS A 71 3.56 -1.75 -21.94
C LYS A 71 4.35 -2.93 -22.53
N GLY A 72 3.83 -4.13 -22.44
CA GLY A 72 4.37 -5.31 -23.10
C GLY A 72 3.23 -6.20 -23.61
N GLU A 73 3.43 -6.88 -24.73
CA GLU A 73 2.44 -7.79 -25.33
C GLU A 73 3.06 -9.17 -25.55
N CYS A 74 2.48 -10.22 -24.94
CA CYS A 74 2.69 -11.63 -25.31
C CYS A 74 1.77 -12.54 -24.48
N GLY A 75 0.92 -13.36 -25.13
CA GLY A 75 0.16 -14.42 -24.46
C GLY A 75 -1.36 -14.22 -24.44
N VAL A 76 -2.06 -14.95 -23.56
CA VAL A 76 -3.53 -14.94 -23.48
C VAL A 76 -4.02 -13.86 -22.53
N ILE A 77 -4.88 -12.98 -23.01
CA ILE A 77 -5.47 -11.88 -22.23
C ILE A 77 -6.81 -12.33 -21.63
N ALA A 78 -6.90 -12.37 -20.31
CA ALA A 78 -8.14 -12.65 -19.59
C ALA A 78 -9.13 -11.47 -19.63
N LYS A 79 -10.44 -11.76 -19.54
CA LYS A 79 -11.48 -10.73 -19.50
C LYS A 79 -11.37 -9.88 -18.24
N ASN A 80 -11.68 -8.56 -18.33
CA ASN A 80 -11.78 -7.69 -17.16
C ASN A 80 -13.06 -8.01 -16.38
N ILE A 81 -12.93 -8.82 -15.33
CA ILE A 81 -14.06 -9.23 -14.46
C ILE A 81 -14.36 -8.14 -13.42
N ILE A 82 -13.32 -7.47 -12.89
CA ILE A 82 -13.46 -6.50 -11.78
C ILE A 82 -14.17 -5.22 -12.23
N LYS A 83 -13.95 -4.77 -13.48
CA LYS A 83 -14.60 -3.57 -14.05
C LYS A 83 -14.55 -2.36 -13.11
N ARG A 84 -13.39 -2.10 -12.48
CA ARG A 84 -13.16 -1.03 -11.48
C ARG A 84 -13.94 -1.16 -10.17
N LYS A 85 -14.67 -2.24 -9.95
CA LYS A 85 -15.35 -2.51 -8.68
C LYS A 85 -14.35 -3.11 -7.68
N PHE A 86 -13.41 -2.30 -7.21
CA PHE A 86 -12.33 -2.76 -6.31
C PHE A 86 -12.83 -3.11 -4.91
N ARG A 87 -13.91 -2.52 -4.42
CA ARG A 87 -14.39 -2.78 -3.07
C ARG A 87 -14.87 -4.23 -2.93
N ALA A 88 -14.26 -4.98 -2.02
CA ALA A 88 -14.67 -6.34 -1.65
C ALA A 88 -15.44 -6.32 -0.33
N GLY A 89 -16.48 -7.13 -0.22
CA GLY A 89 -17.30 -7.25 1.00
C GLY A 89 -16.67 -8.13 2.08
N ALA A 90 -15.66 -8.94 1.72
CA ALA A 90 -14.95 -9.83 2.63
C ALA A 90 -13.49 -10.01 2.20
N PRO A 91 -12.60 -10.42 3.10
CA PRO A 91 -11.21 -10.73 2.78
C PRO A 91 -11.09 -11.83 1.73
N ASN A 92 -10.04 -11.76 0.92
CA ASN A 92 -9.69 -12.77 -0.09
C ASN A 92 -10.77 -13.01 -1.16
N ARG A 93 -11.52 -11.96 -1.51
CA ARG A 93 -12.47 -12.00 -2.63
C ARG A 93 -11.91 -11.37 -3.91
N ARG A 94 -11.11 -10.33 -3.75
CA ARG A 94 -10.48 -9.61 -4.86
C ARG A 94 -9.07 -9.23 -4.49
N TRP A 95 -8.13 -9.77 -5.21
CA TRP A 95 -6.73 -9.40 -5.13
C TRP A 95 -6.31 -8.63 -6.36
N LEU A 96 -5.45 -7.67 -6.17
CA LEU A 96 -4.77 -6.95 -7.24
C LEU A 96 -3.28 -7.24 -7.17
N THR A 97 -2.64 -7.32 -8.33
CA THR A 97 -1.19 -7.45 -8.46
C THR A 97 -0.68 -6.62 -9.61
N ASP A 98 0.56 -6.22 -9.53
CA ASP A 98 1.30 -5.50 -10.57
C ASP A 98 2.80 -5.58 -10.23
N ILE A 99 3.66 -5.23 -11.17
CA ILE A 99 5.11 -5.14 -10.95
C ILE A 99 5.53 -3.68 -11.03
N THR A 100 6.37 -3.25 -10.07
CA THR A 100 6.99 -1.93 -10.15
C THR A 100 8.51 -2.05 -10.12
N GLU A 101 9.17 -1.19 -10.90
CA GLU A 101 10.62 -1.07 -10.95
C GLU A 101 11.08 0.08 -10.05
N PHE A 102 12.22 -0.13 -9.42
CA PHE A 102 13.01 0.87 -8.71
C PHE A 102 14.42 0.90 -9.28
N LYS A 103 15.05 2.08 -9.26
CA LYS A 103 16.41 2.28 -9.74
C LYS A 103 17.25 2.96 -8.68
N VAL A 104 18.46 2.42 -8.43
CA VAL A 104 19.49 3.01 -7.56
C VAL A 104 20.83 2.95 -8.30
N GLY A 105 21.33 4.11 -8.72
CA GLY A 105 22.45 4.14 -9.66
C GLY A 105 22.10 3.42 -10.96
N ASP A 106 22.89 2.42 -11.32
CA ASP A 106 22.65 1.56 -12.49
C ASP A 106 21.88 0.27 -12.16
N ASP A 107 21.75 -0.04 -10.88
CA ASP A 107 21.04 -1.21 -10.41
C ASP A 107 19.52 -1.04 -10.43
N LYS A 108 18.82 -2.15 -10.66
CA LYS A 108 17.35 -2.22 -10.65
C LYS A 108 16.85 -3.23 -9.64
N LEU A 109 15.73 -2.91 -9.03
CA LEU A 109 14.99 -3.79 -8.15
C LEU A 109 13.52 -3.80 -8.57
N TYR A 110 12.94 -4.97 -8.62
CA TYR A 110 11.54 -5.19 -9.00
C TYR A 110 10.77 -5.71 -7.79
N LEU A 111 9.57 -5.20 -7.62
CA LEU A 111 8.64 -5.62 -6.56
C LEU A 111 7.34 -6.07 -7.19
N SER A 112 6.89 -7.27 -6.82
CA SER A 112 5.56 -7.79 -7.16
C SER A 112 4.78 -8.06 -5.88
N PRO A 113 3.79 -7.24 -5.51
CA PRO A 113 2.91 -7.47 -4.37
C PRO A 113 1.54 -7.99 -4.78
N ILE A 114 0.83 -8.63 -3.85
CA ILE A 114 -0.62 -8.86 -3.91
C ILE A 114 -1.29 -7.99 -2.86
N LEU A 115 -2.27 -7.19 -3.29
CA LEU A 115 -3.10 -6.33 -2.44
C LEU A 115 -4.52 -6.88 -2.35
N ASP A 116 -5.03 -7.07 -1.12
CA ASP A 116 -6.44 -7.42 -0.89
C ASP A 116 -7.32 -6.16 -0.94
N CYS A 117 -8.31 -6.17 -1.83
CA CYS A 117 -9.24 -5.05 -2.00
C CYS A 117 -10.21 -4.85 -0.82
N PHE A 118 -10.29 -5.79 0.12
CA PHE A 118 -11.13 -5.65 1.31
C PHE A 118 -10.60 -4.59 2.26
N ASN A 119 -9.32 -4.68 2.57
CA ASN A 119 -8.66 -3.85 3.59
C ASN A 119 -7.36 -3.19 3.11
N ASN A 120 -7.03 -3.28 1.81
CA ASN A 120 -5.77 -2.82 1.21
C ASN A 120 -4.50 -3.47 1.81
N GLU A 121 -4.61 -4.62 2.46
CA GLU A 121 -3.47 -5.35 3.00
C GLU A 121 -2.59 -5.90 1.87
N ILE A 122 -1.27 -5.78 2.01
CA ILE A 122 -0.33 -6.51 1.17
C ILE A 122 -0.24 -7.93 1.72
N VAL A 123 -0.99 -8.84 1.08
CA VAL A 123 -1.10 -10.25 1.48
C VAL A 123 0.23 -10.97 1.30
N SER A 124 0.92 -10.70 0.21
CA SER A 124 2.23 -11.25 -0.12
C SER A 124 2.98 -10.30 -1.02
N TYR A 125 4.29 -10.42 -1.05
CA TYR A 125 5.15 -9.73 -2.01
C TYR A 125 6.45 -10.48 -2.22
N GLN A 126 7.10 -10.20 -3.35
CA GLN A 126 8.45 -10.67 -3.68
C GLN A 126 9.26 -9.54 -4.28
N VAL A 127 10.55 -9.52 -3.96
CA VAL A 127 11.54 -8.59 -4.52
C VAL A 127 12.54 -9.39 -5.36
N SER A 128 13.01 -8.84 -6.46
CA SER A 128 14.03 -9.47 -7.31
C SER A 128 14.82 -8.42 -8.07
N ARG A 129 16.07 -8.73 -8.40
CA ARG A 129 16.89 -7.90 -9.30
C ARG A 129 16.52 -8.05 -10.78
N ARG A 130 15.71 -9.04 -11.12
CA ARG A 130 15.27 -9.32 -12.50
C ARG A 130 13.76 -9.51 -12.56
N PRO A 131 13.07 -8.94 -13.56
CA PRO A 131 11.63 -9.11 -13.75
C PRO A 131 11.31 -10.45 -14.45
N VAL A 132 11.77 -11.56 -13.89
CA VAL A 132 11.52 -12.90 -14.39
C VAL A 132 10.22 -13.46 -13.80
N TYR A 133 9.67 -14.50 -14.43
CA TYR A 133 8.43 -15.13 -13.96
C TYR A 133 8.50 -15.60 -12.51
N ASP A 134 9.65 -16.03 -12.04
CA ASP A 134 9.86 -16.50 -10.68
C ASP A 134 9.51 -15.44 -9.62
N LEU A 135 9.68 -14.14 -9.94
CA LEU A 135 9.22 -13.03 -9.10
C LEU A 135 7.73 -13.10 -8.78
N VAL A 136 6.91 -13.35 -9.81
CA VAL A 136 5.44 -13.43 -9.68
C VAL A 136 5.03 -14.79 -9.09
N LYS A 137 5.71 -15.86 -9.48
CA LYS A 137 5.45 -17.21 -8.98
C LYS A 137 5.65 -17.30 -7.47
N GLN A 138 6.81 -16.88 -6.95
CA GLN A 138 7.09 -16.92 -5.51
C GLN A 138 6.13 -16.04 -4.71
N MET A 139 5.78 -14.87 -5.22
CA MET A 139 4.78 -14.00 -4.60
C MET A 139 3.42 -14.70 -4.49
N LEU A 140 2.95 -15.34 -5.57
CA LEU A 140 1.67 -16.05 -5.60
C LEU A 140 1.69 -17.28 -4.68
N ASP A 141 2.74 -18.10 -4.73
CA ASP A 141 2.90 -19.30 -3.89
C ASP A 141 2.84 -18.94 -2.39
N ARG A 142 3.49 -17.84 -1.98
CA ARG A 142 3.41 -17.33 -0.59
C ARG A 142 2.01 -16.88 -0.22
N ALA A 143 1.30 -16.22 -1.12
CA ALA A 143 -0.07 -15.78 -0.88
C ALA A 143 -1.02 -16.97 -0.70
N LEU A 144 -0.89 -17.98 -1.56
CA LEU A 144 -1.74 -19.18 -1.53
C LEU A 144 -1.58 -19.99 -0.24
N LYS A 145 -0.36 -20.07 0.31
CA LYS A 145 -0.11 -20.73 1.61
C LYS A 145 -0.85 -20.08 2.79
N ARG A 146 -1.28 -18.82 2.65
CA ARG A 146 -2.00 -18.08 3.70
C ARG A 146 -3.52 -18.28 3.68
N ILE A 147 -4.05 -18.90 2.62
CA ILE A 147 -5.51 -19.05 2.46
C ILE A 147 -5.88 -20.53 2.41
N PRO A 148 -6.90 -20.96 3.19
CA PRO A 148 -7.48 -22.29 3.03
C PRO A 148 -8.00 -22.49 1.60
N THR A 149 -7.72 -23.63 1.00
CA THR A 149 -8.08 -23.98 -0.40
C THR A 149 -9.57 -23.77 -0.69
N LYS A 150 -10.47 -24.05 0.27
CA LYS A 150 -11.93 -23.82 0.14
C LYS A 150 -12.30 -22.34 -0.07
N ARG A 151 -11.43 -21.38 0.28
CA ARG A 151 -11.71 -19.94 0.12
C ARG A 151 -11.19 -19.37 -1.20
N THR A 152 -10.37 -20.09 -1.95
CA THR A 152 -9.83 -19.62 -3.23
C THR A 152 -10.86 -19.63 -4.35
N GLU A 153 -11.87 -20.48 -4.32
CA GLU A 153 -12.91 -20.59 -5.36
C GLU A 153 -13.70 -19.30 -5.63
N GLN A 154 -13.74 -18.40 -4.68
CA GLN A 154 -14.42 -17.10 -4.80
C GLN A 154 -13.46 -15.93 -5.05
N LEU A 155 -12.16 -16.22 -5.10
CA LEU A 155 -11.13 -15.23 -5.30
C LEU A 155 -11.00 -14.87 -6.78
N THR A 156 -10.88 -13.57 -7.04
CA THR A 156 -10.49 -13.05 -8.34
C THR A 156 -9.14 -12.36 -8.18
N LEU A 157 -8.13 -12.77 -8.95
CA LEU A 157 -6.84 -12.10 -9.04
C LEU A 157 -6.81 -11.24 -10.30
N HIS A 158 -6.62 -9.94 -10.13
CA HIS A 158 -6.58 -8.96 -11.21
C HIS A 158 -5.18 -8.39 -11.37
N SER A 159 -4.73 -8.31 -12.61
CA SER A 159 -3.44 -7.71 -13.00
C SER A 159 -3.60 -6.76 -14.18
N ASP A 160 -2.53 -6.08 -14.53
CA ASP A 160 -2.39 -5.51 -15.87
C ASP A 160 -2.16 -6.62 -16.92
N GLN A 161 -1.87 -6.22 -18.18
CA GLN A 161 -1.54 -7.16 -19.25
C GLN A 161 -0.02 -7.41 -19.34
N GLY A 162 0.71 -7.41 -18.23
CA GLY A 162 2.11 -7.78 -18.19
C GLY A 162 2.31 -9.24 -18.63
N TRP A 163 3.37 -9.52 -19.40
CA TRP A 163 3.63 -10.86 -19.92
C TRP A 163 3.68 -11.95 -18.85
N HIS A 164 4.14 -11.62 -17.63
CA HIS A 164 4.21 -12.54 -16.49
C HIS A 164 2.86 -13.17 -16.14
N TYR A 165 1.77 -12.43 -16.38
CA TYR A 165 0.40 -12.84 -16.06
C TYR A 165 -0.30 -13.53 -17.23
N GLN A 166 0.29 -13.45 -18.44
CA GLN A 166 -0.29 -14.01 -19.68
C GLN A 166 0.23 -15.41 -20.00
N ILE A 167 1.29 -15.86 -19.32
CA ILE A 167 1.93 -17.15 -19.61
C ILE A 167 1.13 -18.31 -19.02
N LYS A 168 1.18 -19.45 -19.73
CA LYS A 168 0.47 -20.69 -19.35
C LYS A 168 0.75 -21.14 -17.89
N PRO A 169 1.99 -21.18 -17.38
CA PRO A 169 2.25 -21.59 -16.00
C PRO A 169 1.49 -20.76 -14.95
N PHE A 170 1.33 -19.44 -15.17
CA PHE A 170 0.57 -18.58 -14.27
C PHE A 170 -0.93 -18.93 -14.32
N ALA A 171 -1.51 -19.04 -15.51
CA ALA A 171 -2.90 -19.42 -15.71
C ALA A 171 -3.21 -20.79 -15.08
N THR A 172 -2.37 -21.80 -15.33
CA THR A 172 -2.52 -23.15 -14.75
C THR A 172 -2.48 -23.10 -13.23
N THR A 173 -1.58 -22.30 -12.61
CA THR A 173 -1.56 -22.16 -11.15
C THR A 173 -2.88 -21.61 -10.64
N LEU A 174 -3.45 -20.59 -11.28
CA LEU A 174 -4.75 -20.03 -10.87
C LEU A 174 -5.90 -21.04 -11.04
N GLU A 175 -5.93 -21.75 -12.14
CA GLU A 175 -6.93 -22.79 -12.43
C GLU A 175 -6.89 -23.93 -11.39
N THR A 176 -5.69 -24.43 -11.05
CA THR A 176 -5.50 -25.47 -10.04
C THR A 176 -6.08 -25.04 -8.68
N HIS A 177 -5.98 -23.75 -8.35
CA HIS A 177 -6.52 -23.19 -7.12
C HIS A 177 -7.94 -22.62 -7.27
N LYS A 178 -8.58 -22.83 -8.44
CA LYS A 178 -9.92 -22.31 -8.78
C LYS A 178 -10.06 -20.79 -8.64
N ILE A 179 -8.98 -20.05 -8.85
CA ILE A 179 -8.93 -18.58 -8.79
C ILE A 179 -9.29 -18.01 -10.15
N LYS A 180 -10.22 -17.05 -10.19
CA LYS A 180 -10.60 -16.37 -11.41
C LYS A 180 -9.54 -15.35 -11.82
N GLN A 181 -8.97 -15.50 -13.01
CA GLN A 181 -8.07 -14.50 -13.57
C GLN A 181 -8.86 -13.33 -14.17
N SER A 182 -8.39 -12.12 -13.94
CA SER A 182 -8.94 -10.89 -14.51
C SER A 182 -7.81 -9.97 -14.93
N MET A 183 -7.93 -9.30 -16.08
CA MET A 183 -6.91 -8.36 -16.56
C MET A 183 -7.51 -7.00 -16.89
N SER A 184 -6.72 -5.96 -16.68
CA SER A 184 -7.03 -4.59 -17.11
C SER A 184 -7.21 -4.52 -18.63
N ARG A 185 -8.00 -3.57 -19.10
CA ARG A 185 -8.06 -3.27 -20.55
C ARG A 185 -6.75 -2.62 -20.99
N LYS A 186 -6.35 -2.87 -22.22
CA LYS A 186 -5.12 -2.33 -22.80
C LYS A 186 -5.07 -0.80 -22.66
N GLY A 187 -3.99 -0.30 -22.09
CA GLY A 187 -3.74 1.14 -21.92
C GLY A 187 -4.64 1.85 -20.90
N ASN A 188 -5.44 1.12 -20.10
CA ASN A 188 -6.34 1.71 -19.12
C ASN A 188 -5.80 1.58 -17.69
N CYS A 189 -5.03 2.58 -17.27
CA CYS A 189 -4.45 2.65 -15.93
C CYS A 189 -5.49 2.67 -14.80
N LEU A 190 -6.70 3.16 -15.05
CA LEU A 190 -7.76 3.21 -14.05
C LEU A 190 -8.25 1.82 -13.63
N ASP A 191 -8.01 0.80 -14.45
CA ASP A 191 -8.41 -0.56 -14.14
C ASP A 191 -7.51 -1.21 -13.05
N ASN A 192 -6.34 -0.58 -12.70
CA ASN A 192 -5.45 -1.01 -11.61
C ASN A 192 -5.11 0.14 -10.63
N ALA A 193 -6.01 1.11 -10.49
CA ALA A 193 -5.76 2.35 -9.75
C ALA A 193 -5.37 2.18 -8.27
N LEU A 194 -5.82 1.10 -7.59
CA LEU A 194 -5.41 0.82 -6.21
C LEU A 194 -3.94 0.44 -6.12
N MET A 195 -3.43 -0.38 -7.05
CA MET A 195 -2.01 -0.74 -7.11
C MET A 195 -1.15 0.49 -7.42
N GLU A 196 -1.60 1.34 -8.36
CA GLU A 196 -0.92 2.60 -8.66
C GLU A 196 -0.85 3.52 -7.44
N SER A 197 -1.94 3.60 -6.68
CA SER A 197 -2.00 4.37 -5.44
C SER A 197 -1.04 3.82 -4.38
N PHE A 198 -0.99 2.49 -4.23
CA PHE A 198 -0.05 1.81 -3.33
C PHE A 198 1.40 2.10 -3.72
N PHE A 199 1.78 1.87 -4.99
CA PHE A 199 3.15 2.14 -5.47
C PHE A 199 3.54 3.60 -5.32
N GLY A 200 2.59 4.51 -5.57
CA GLY A 200 2.83 5.93 -5.35
C GLY A 200 3.10 6.27 -3.89
N SER A 201 2.37 5.65 -2.95
CA SER A 201 2.61 5.82 -1.52
C SER A 201 3.95 5.22 -1.10
N LEU A 202 4.25 3.99 -1.53
CA LEU A 202 5.52 3.31 -1.27
C LEU A 202 6.69 4.18 -1.73
N LYS A 203 6.72 4.59 -3.00
CA LYS A 203 7.81 5.40 -3.55
C LYS A 203 7.97 6.74 -2.85
N CYS A 204 6.85 7.40 -2.51
CA CYS A 204 6.87 8.68 -1.81
C CYS A 204 7.37 8.55 -0.37
N GLU A 205 6.89 7.51 0.33
CA GLU A 205 7.13 7.34 1.76
C GLU A 205 8.42 6.55 2.07
N THR A 206 9.18 6.11 1.03
CA THR A 206 10.49 5.45 1.15
C THR A 206 11.55 6.18 0.32
N ILE A 207 11.67 5.87 -0.95
CA ILE A 207 12.78 6.24 -1.84
C ILE A 207 12.94 7.76 -1.97
N TYR A 208 11.81 8.48 -2.11
CA TYR A 208 11.87 9.95 -2.23
C TYR A 208 12.14 10.64 -0.88
N MET A 209 12.01 9.89 0.23
CA MET A 209 12.33 10.39 1.57
C MET A 209 13.78 10.13 1.96
N GLU A 210 14.26 8.92 1.80
CA GLU A 210 15.53 8.45 2.38
C GLU A 210 16.55 8.04 1.31
N LYS A 211 16.36 8.37 0.03
CA LYS A 211 17.22 8.13 -1.14
C LYS A 211 18.29 7.05 -0.89
N PRO A 212 17.96 5.77 -0.99
CA PRO A 212 18.89 4.69 -0.70
C PRO A 212 20.09 4.78 -1.66
N LYS A 213 21.29 4.57 -1.15
CA LYS A 213 22.54 4.64 -1.94
C LYS A 213 22.90 3.31 -2.57
N THR A 214 22.40 2.19 -2.04
CA THR A 214 22.66 0.84 -2.53
C THR A 214 21.36 0.08 -2.72
N ILE A 215 21.42 -0.99 -3.51
CA ILE A 215 20.25 -1.82 -3.79
C ILE A 215 19.83 -2.62 -2.54
N GLU A 216 20.75 -3.01 -1.69
CA GLU A 216 20.49 -3.70 -0.43
C GLU A 216 19.77 -2.76 0.56
N ALA A 217 20.18 -1.49 0.63
CA ALA A 217 19.51 -0.48 1.44
C ALA A 217 18.09 -0.24 0.95
N LEU A 218 17.86 -0.22 -0.38
CA LEU A 218 16.53 -0.13 -0.97
C LEU A 218 15.67 -1.34 -0.64
N GLU A 219 16.20 -2.55 -0.78
CA GLU A 219 15.50 -3.79 -0.47
C GLU A 219 15.05 -3.82 0.99
N LYS A 220 15.95 -3.48 1.92
CA LYS A 220 15.62 -3.34 3.33
C LYS A 220 14.51 -2.31 3.57
N GLN A 221 14.61 -1.13 2.95
CA GLN A 221 13.55 -0.10 3.08
C GLN A 221 12.18 -0.59 2.59
N ILE A 222 12.15 -1.40 1.52
CA ILE A 222 10.90 -1.99 1.02
C ILE A 222 10.34 -2.97 2.05
N HIS A 223 11.16 -3.87 2.62
CA HIS A 223 10.71 -4.81 3.64
C HIS A 223 10.18 -4.09 4.89
N ASP A 224 10.91 -3.11 5.39
CA ASP A 224 10.49 -2.28 6.54
C ASP A 224 9.17 -1.55 6.24
N TYR A 225 9.03 -1.03 5.01
CA TYR A 225 7.79 -0.36 4.61
C TYR A 225 6.60 -1.30 4.50
N MET A 226 6.77 -2.54 4.01
CA MET A 226 5.67 -3.51 3.94
C MET A 226 5.12 -3.83 5.31
N HIS A 227 6.01 -4.00 6.30
CA HIS A 227 5.60 -4.18 7.70
C HIS A 227 4.84 -2.95 8.22
N TYR A 228 5.44 -1.78 8.10
CA TYR A 228 4.82 -0.50 8.50
C TYR A 228 3.47 -0.27 7.82
N TYR A 229 3.37 -0.49 6.51
CA TYR A 229 2.14 -0.29 5.74
C TYR A 229 1.00 -1.18 6.25
N ASN A 230 1.28 -2.44 6.53
CA ASN A 230 0.28 -3.40 6.95
C ASN A 230 -0.14 -3.23 8.42
N HIS A 231 0.79 -2.90 9.32
CA HIS A 231 0.56 -2.98 10.76
C HIS A 231 0.41 -1.62 11.45
N GLU A 232 1.02 -0.57 10.93
CA GLU A 232 1.11 0.72 11.62
C GLU A 232 0.47 1.88 10.86
N ARG A 233 0.56 1.83 9.51
CA ARG A 233 0.10 2.92 8.66
C ARG A 233 -1.42 3.00 8.62
N ILE A 234 -1.99 3.97 9.34
CA ILE A 234 -3.45 4.18 9.35
C ILE A 234 -3.96 4.66 7.99
N GLN A 235 -5.16 4.21 7.63
CA GLN A 235 -5.88 4.61 6.44
C GLN A 235 -7.25 5.18 6.81
N LEU A 236 -7.55 6.41 6.38
CA LEU A 236 -8.83 7.07 6.71
C LEU A 236 -10.04 6.25 6.22
N LYS A 237 -9.91 5.59 5.06
CA LYS A 237 -10.95 4.71 4.50
C LYS A 237 -11.19 3.44 5.33
N LEU A 238 -10.26 3.06 6.18
CA LEU A 238 -10.33 1.93 7.11
C LEU A 238 -10.64 2.40 8.55
N LYS A 239 -11.43 3.45 8.69
CA LYS A 239 -11.81 4.03 9.99
C LYS A 239 -10.61 4.50 10.83
N GLY A 240 -9.49 4.83 10.20
CA GLY A 240 -8.26 5.23 10.89
C GLY A 240 -7.43 4.07 11.45
N LEU A 241 -7.67 2.87 10.97
CA LEU A 241 -6.92 1.66 11.32
C LEU A 241 -5.87 1.34 10.25
N SER A 242 -4.88 0.54 10.60
CA SER A 242 -4.01 -0.10 9.61
C SER A 242 -4.74 -1.24 8.89
N PRO A 243 -4.26 -1.70 7.73
CA PRO A 243 -4.87 -2.83 7.01
C PRO A 243 -5.13 -4.05 7.90
N VAL A 244 -4.12 -4.51 8.65
CA VAL A 244 -4.24 -5.70 9.50
C VAL A 244 -5.21 -5.45 10.67
N GLN A 245 -5.12 -4.31 11.34
CA GLN A 245 -6.05 -3.95 12.43
C GLN A 245 -7.50 -3.96 11.94
N TYR A 246 -7.77 -3.36 10.77
CA TYR A 246 -9.11 -3.35 10.18
C TYR A 246 -9.63 -4.76 9.89
N ARG A 247 -8.78 -5.64 9.33
CA ARG A 247 -9.14 -7.03 9.06
C ARG A 247 -9.49 -7.78 10.34
N THR A 248 -8.63 -7.67 11.37
CA THR A 248 -8.83 -8.35 12.65
C THR A 248 -10.13 -7.92 13.31
N GLN A 249 -10.41 -6.63 13.40
CA GLN A 249 -11.67 -6.13 13.97
C GLN A 249 -12.89 -6.56 13.16
N SER A 250 -12.80 -6.58 11.84
CA SER A 250 -13.92 -7.00 10.98
C SER A 250 -14.25 -8.49 11.13
N LEU A 251 -13.25 -9.34 11.39
CA LEU A 251 -13.45 -10.78 11.62
C LEU A 251 -14.00 -11.09 13.01
N MET A 252 -13.78 -10.20 13.99
CA MET A 252 -14.34 -10.36 15.35
C MET A 252 -15.82 -9.94 15.44
N GLN A 253 -16.32 -9.19 14.45
CA GLN A 253 -17.70 -8.71 14.39
C GLN A 253 -18.63 -9.60 13.55
N THR A 254 -18.11 -10.68 12.99
CA THR A 254 -18.84 -11.68 12.16
C THR A 254 -19.00 -12.99 12.91
#